data_6844e1db595988b7800689bb5a549741
#
_entry.id   6844e1db595988b7800689bb5a549741
#
_cell.length_a   1.000
_cell.length_b   1.000
_cell.length_c   1.000
_cell.angle_alpha   90.00
_cell.angle_beta   90.00
_cell.angle_gamma   90.00
#
_symmetry.space_group_name_H-M   'P 1'
#
loop_
_entity.id
_entity.type
_entity.pdbx_description
1 polymer ?
#
loop_
_entity_poly.entity_id
_entity_poly.type
_entity_poly.pdbx_seq_one_letter_code
_entity_poly.pdbx_strand_id
1 'polypeptide(L)'
;MCYDIKASYEAQLKRASQKGDLAAVEEILDNLIPFTDLPIHHACGFCHPVLLIYTNESPDFPTVATWGLVPHWVKDEEQQKKIWNNTLNARGETIFEKPSFRQAAKNNRCIIYIDGFYEHHHFNKKTYPFFIQRKDKNPIALAGLWSEWINPETNGRMNTFSIVTTEGNFLMAKIHNNPKIKGPRMPLILSDEQEDEWLNPT
;
A
#
# COMPACT_ATOMS: atom_id res chain seq x y z
N MET A 1 -8.29 -7.73 6.52
CA MET A 1 -7.71 -7.02 5.35
C MET A 1 -7.24 -5.68 5.84
N CYS A 2 -6.07 -5.23 5.37
CA CYS A 2 -5.49 -3.96 5.80
C CYS A 2 -6.25 -2.79 5.16
N TYR A 3 -6.97 -2.04 5.97
CA TYR A 3 -7.70 -0.84 5.52
C TYR A 3 -7.31 0.41 6.30
N ASP A 4 -6.60 0.25 7.41
CA ASP A 4 -6.26 1.33 8.31
C ASP A 4 -4.77 1.29 8.62
N ILE A 5 -4.07 2.40 8.35
CA ILE A 5 -2.60 2.49 8.50
C ILE A 5 -2.19 3.73 9.28
N LYS A 6 -0.96 3.71 9.77
CA LYS A 6 -0.19 4.87 10.23
C LYS A 6 1.08 4.98 9.40
N ALA A 7 1.38 6.18 8.89
CA ALA A 7 2.59 6.45 8.12
C ALA A 7 3.20 7.80 8.51
N SER A 8 4.41 7.79 9.06
CA SER A 8 5.22 8.97 9.34
C SER A 8 6.12 9.34 8.16
N TYR A 9 6.74 10.50 8.20
CA TYR A 9 7.78 10.89 7.25
C TYR A 9 8.95 9.92 7.30
N GLU A 10 9.40 9.56 8.50
CA GLU A 10 10.52 8.65 8.72
C GLU A 10 10.26 7.27 8.11
N ALA A 11 9.02 6.76 8.25
CA ALA A 11 8.64 5.51 7.62
C ALA A 11 8.72 5.60 6.11
N GLN A 12 8.11 6.61 5.51
CA GLN A 12 8.03 6.77 4.07
C GLN A 12 9.40 7.08 3.41
N LEU A 13 10.33 7.67 4.17
CA LEU A 13 11.69 7.97 3.72
C LEU A 13 12.71 6.86 4.02
N LYS A 14 12.29 5.74 4.64
CA LYS A 14 13.20 4.65 5.08
C LYS A 14 14.20 4.27 3.99
N ARG A 15 13.74 3.99 2.78
CA ARG A 15 14.59 3.46 1.71
C ARG A 15 15.58 4.52 1.19
N ALA A 16 15.15 5.76 0.98
CA ALA A 16 16.03 6.85 0.59
C ALA A 16 17.08 7.13 1.67
N SER A 17 16.68 7.16 2.95
CA SER A 17 17.58 7.41 4.07
C SER A 17 18.61 6.29 4.27
N GLN A 18 18.28 5.04 4.01
CA GLN A 18 19.20 3.89 4.12
C GLN A 18 20.35 3.97 3.12
N LYS A 19 20.17 4.62 1.97
CA LYS A 19 21.22 4.83 0.98
C LYS A 19 22.17 5.97 1.32
N GLY A 20 21.84 6.77 2.35
CA GLY A 20 22.69 7.90 2.79
C GLY A 20 22.70 9.10 1.81
N ASP A 21 21.78 9.11 0.84
CA ASP A 21 21.64 10.23 -0.09
C ASP A 21 20.78 11.33 0.53
N LEU A 22 21.44 12.23 1.25
CA LEU A 22 20.77 13.34 1.92
C LEU A 22 20.12 14.31 0.93
N ALA A 23 20.72 14.51 -0.26
CA ALA A 23 20.14 15.38 -1.28
C ALA A 23 18.82 14.81 -1.82
N ALA A 24 18.75 13.49 -2.04
CA ALA A 24 17.52 12.83 -2.42
C ALA A 24 16.45 12.95 -1.32
N VAL A 25 16.83 12.83 -0.05
CA VAL A 25 15.88 13.00 1.08
C VAL A 25 15.34 14.42 1.12
N GLU A 26 16.19 15.46 0.96
CA GLU A 26 15.76 16.87 0.89
C GLU A 26 14.83 17.10 -0.30
N GLU A 27 15.17 16.59 -1.48
CA GLU A 27 14.33 16.69 -2.68
C GLU A 27 12.95 16.06 -2.47
N ILE A 28 12.87 14.90 -1.82
CA ILE A 28 11.59 14.24 -1.51
C ILE A 28 10.77 15.09 -0.54
N LEU A 29 11.39 15.62 0.50
CA LEU A 29 10.71 16.46 1.49
C LEU A 29 10.14 17.73 0.86
N ASP A 30 10.89 18.39 -0.01
CA ASP A 30 10.49 19.66 -0.60
C ASP A 30 9.50 19.51 -1.76
N ASN A 31 9.69 18.47 -2.59
CA ASN A 31 8.98 18.37 -3.87
C ASN A 31 7.89 17.28 -3.91
N LEU A 32 7.91 16.29 -3.02
CA LEU A 32 6.91 15.22 -3.03
C LEU A 32 5.98 15.25 -1.81
N ILE A 33 6.51 15.47 -0.63
CA ILE A 33 5.72 15.48 0.62
C ILE A 33 4.54 16.47 0.57
N PRO A 34 4.65 17.69 0.00
CA PRO A 34 3.53 18.61 -0.09
C PRO A 34 2.32 18.09 -0.89
N PHE A 35 2.51 17.06 -1.72
CA PHE A 35 1.45 16.43 -2.50
C PHE A 35 0.90 15.15 -1.87
N THR A 36 1.30 14.84 -0.64
CA THR A 36 0.83 13.68 0.13
C THR A 36 -0.04 14.10 1.31
N ASP A 37 -0.73 13.12 1.91
CA ASP A 37 -1.49 13.33 3.16
C ASP A 37 -0.62 13.10 4.43
N LEU A 38 0.69 13.00 4.27
CA LEU A 38 1.62 12.77 5.38
C LEU A 38 1.77 13.99 6.31
N PRO A 39 2.02 13.81 7.61
CA PRO A 39 2.08 12.53 8.32
C PRO A 39 0.68 11.99 8.65
N ILE A 40 0.50 10.70 8.45
CA ILE A 40 -0.77 10.02 8.69
C ILE A 40 -0.74 9.31 10.04
N HIS A 41 -1.49 9.77 11.02
CA HIS A 41 -1.65 9.08 12.31
C HIS A 41 -2.64 7.93 12.24
N HIS A 42 -3.71 8.11 11.47
CA HIS A 42 -4.68 7.08 11.11
C HIS A 42 -5.33 7.46 9.79
N ALA A 43 -5.18 6.63 8.78
CA ALA A 43 -5.88 6.77 7.52
C ALA A 43 -6.63 5.50 7.18
N CYS A 44 -7.88 5.67 6.79
CA CYS A 44 -8.70 4.62 6.22
C CYS A 44 -8.52 4.56 4.72
N GLY A 45 -8.25 3.38 4.16
CA GLY A 45 -8.07 3.19 2.72
C GLY A 45 -9.27 3.63 1.87
N PHE A 46 -10.48 3.60 2.44
CA PHE A 46 -11.69 4.10 1.76
C PHE A 46 -11.73 5.62 1.59
N CYS A 47 -10.82 6.35 2.24
CA CYS A 47 -10.60 7.78 2.00
C CYS A 47 -9.56 8.04 0.90
N HIS A 48 -8.97 6.98 0.34
CA HIS A 48 -7.98 7.05 -0.73
C HIS A 48 -6.80 8.00 -0.43
N PRO A 49 -6.11 7.82 0.71
CA PRO A 49 -5.01 8.69 1.07
C PRO A 49 -3.86 8.63 0.06
N VAL A 50 -3.16 9.74 -0.05
CA VAL A 50 -2.01 9.92 -0.95
C VAL A 50 -0.72 9.73 -0.17
N LEU A 51 0.11 8.79 -0.63
CA LEU A 51 1.35 8.35 0.01
C LEU A 51 2.52 8.35 -0.98
N LEU A 52 3.71 8.11 -0.47
CA LEU A 52 4.87 7.76 -1.28
C LEU A 52 4.95 6.24 -1.49
N ILE A 53 5.26 5.83 -2.70
CA ILE A 53 5.56 4.44 -3.05
C ILE A 53 6.89 4.34 -3.78
N TYR A 54 7.66 3.29 -3.52
CA TYR A 54 8.88 2.96 -4.28
C TYR A 54 8.52 1.91 -5.32
N THR A 55 8.72 2.21 -6.59
CA THR A 55 8.29 1.35 -7.70
C THR A 55 9.45 0.56 -8.29
N ASN A 56 9.15 -0.49 -9.02
CA ASN A 56 10.16 -1.22 -9.79
C ASN A 56 10.81 -0.38 -10.90
N GLU A 57 10.16 0.69 -11.35
CA GLU A 57 10.72 1.64 -12.32
C GLU A 57 11.61 2.69 -11.64
N SER A 58 11.34 3.00 -10.38
CA SER A 58 12.11 3.94 -9.55
C SER A 58 12.28 3.38 -8.14
N PRO A 59 13.18 2.40 -7.96
CA PRO A 59 13.34 1.70 -6.68
C PRO A 59 13.97 2.55 -5.59
N ASP A 60 14.69 3.59 -5.93
CA ASP A 60 15.48 4.41 -5.00
C ASP A 60 14.88 5.78 -4.72
N PHE A 61 14.03 6.26 -5.63
CA PHE A 61 13.33 7.54 -5.48
C PHE A 61 11.82 7.30 -5.57
N PRO A 62 11.04 7.69 -4.54
CA PRO A 62 9.62 7.38 -4.49
C PRO A 62 8.81 8.25 -5.44
N THR A 63 7.59 7.80 -5.73
CA THR A 63 6.58 8.59 -6.42
C THR A 63 5.32 8.75 -5.55
N VAL A 64 4.60 9.84 -5.76
CA VAL A 64 3.33 10.13 -5.12
C VAL A 64 2.24 9.25 -5.74
N ALA A 65 1.46 8.54 -4.93
CA ALA A 65 0.40 7.67 -5.40
C ALA A 65 -0.79 7.61 -4.44
N THR A 66 -1.97 7.44 -4.99
CA THR A 66 -3.23 7.34 -4.26
C THR A 66 -3.57 5.88 -3.96
N TRP A 67 -3.99 5.58 -2.74
CA TRP A 67 -4.39 4.22 -2.36
C TRP A 67 -5.75 3.84 -2.97
N GLY A 68 -5.74 2.76 -3.73
CA GLY A 68 -6.84 2.24 -4.53
C GLY A 68 -6.42 2.17 -6.00
N LEU A 69 -5.91 1.02 -6.44
CA LEU A 69 -5.36 0.84 -7.78
C LEU A 69 -6.44 1.05 -8.86
N VAL A 70 -6.19 1.95 -9.79
CA VAL A 70 -7.03 2.14 -10.97
C VAL A 70 -6.35 1.45 -12.16
N PRO A 71 -6.92 0.35 -12.68
CA PRO A 71 -6.32 -0.35 -13.81
C PRO A 71 -6.34 0.52 -15.09
N HIS A 72 -5.35 0.34 -15.95
CA HIS A 72 -5.18 1.09 -17.20
C HIS A 72 -6.39 1.03 -18.17
N TRP A 73 -7.22 -0.01 -18.06
CA TRP A 73 -8.40 -0.19 -18.92
C TRP A 73 -9.64 0.56 -18.45
N VAL A 74 -9.58 1.26 -17.31
CA VAL A 74 -10.65 2.12 -16.79
C VAL A 74 -10.77 3.36 -17.70
N LYS A 75 -11.96 3.59 -18.27
CA LYS A 75 -12.19 4.54 -19.36
C LYS A 75 -12.71 5.89 -18.92
N ASP A 76 -13.25 6.00 -17.71
CA ASP A 76 -13.88 7.22 -17.22
C ASP A 76 -13.90 7.25 -15.68
N GLU A 77 -14.24 8.42 -15.11
CA GLU A 77 -14.32 8.60 -13.66
C GLU A 77 -15.47 7.81 -13.02
N GLU A 78 -16.55 7.54 -13.72
CA GLU A 78 -17.66 6.76 -13.17
C GLU A 78 -17.22 5.32 -12.94
N GLN A 79 -16.53 4.73 -13.90
CA GLN A 79 -15.95 3.40 -13.78
C GLN A 79 -14.85 3.36 -12.71
N GLN A 80 -14.01 4.39 -12.64
CA GLN A 80 -12.98 4.53 -11.61
C GLN A 80 -13.62 4.52 -10.22
N LYS A 81 -14.64 5.33 -9.96
CA LYS A 81 -15.36 5.39 -8.67
C LYS A 81 -16.00 4.05 -8.29
N LYS A 82 -16.51 3.30 -9.27
CA LYS A 82 -17.10 1.97 -9.02
C LYS A 82 -16.08 0.91 -8.60
N ILE A 83 -14.86 0.97 -9.15
CA ILE A 83 -13.84 -0.05 -8.88
C ILE A 83 -12.94 0.30 -7.70
N TRP A 84 -12.76 1.58 -7.40
CA TRP A 84 -11.71 2.09 -6.53
C TRP A 84 -11.68 1.45 -5.14
N ASN A 85 -12.84 1.37 -4.49
CA ASN A 85 -12.97 0.71 -3.18
C ASN A 85 -12.70 -0.80 -3.21
N ASN A 86 -12.81 -1.43 -4.37
CA ASN A 86 -12.57 -2.87 -4.54
C ASN A 86 -11.10 -3.20 -4.80
N THR A 87 -10.26 -2.19 -5.01
CA THR A 87 -8.84 -2.33 -5.38
C THR A 87 -7.88 -1.78 -4.33
N LEU A 88 -8.36 -1.49 -3.12
CA LEU A 88 -7.52 -1.12 -1.98
C LEU A 88 -6.55 -2.24 -1.61
N ASN A 89 -7.01 -3.50 -1.68
CA ASN A 89 -6.22 -4.67 -1.36
C ASN A 89 -6.29 -5.70 -2.50
N ALA A 90 -5.15 -6.28 -2.85
CA ALA A 90 -5.00 -7.35 -3.81
C ALA A 90 -4.62 -8.66 -3.11
N ARG A 91 -5.37 -9.75 -3.33
CA ARG A 91 -5.02 -11.06 -2.75
C ARG A 91 -3.87 -11.68 -3.51
N GLY A 92 -2.73 -11.92 -2.85
CA GLY A 92 -1.52 -12.50 -3.45
C GLY A 92 -1.78 -13.80 -4.21
N GLU A 93 -2.70 -14.61 -3.73
CA GLU A 93 -3.06 -15.90 -4.33
C GLU A 93 -3.72 -15.76 -5.72
N THR A 94 -4.27 -14.59 -6.04
CA THR A 94 -5.06 -14.38 -7.28
C THR A 94 -4.67 -13.15 -8.08
N ILE A 95 -3.57 -12.47 -7.73
CA ILE A 95 -3.15 -11.23 -8.42
C ILE A 95 -2.86 -11.43 -9.90
N PHE A 96 -2.38 -12.62 -10.30
CA PHE A 96 -2.10 -12.93 -11.70
C PHE A 96 -3.34 -13.32 -12.52
N GLU A 97 -4.46 -13.58 -11.86
CA GLU A 97 -5.72 -14.01 -12.50
C GLU A 97 -6.71 -12.84 -12.64
N LYS A 98 -6.81 -12.02 -11.60
CA LYS A 98 -7.81 -10.96 -11.53
C LYS A 98 -7.54 -9.82 -12.52
N PRO A 99 -8.54 -9.44 -13.35
CA PRO A 99 -8.38 -8.39 -14.35
C PRO A 99 -7.85 -7.07 -13.80
N SER A 100 -8.23 -6.71 -12.57
CA SER A 100 -7.77 -5.46 -11.92
C SER A 100 -6.29 -5.48 -11.55
N PHE A 101 -5.68 -6.64 -11.36
CA PHE A 101 -4.34 -6.75 -10.79
C PHE A 101 -3.33 -7.45 -11.71
N ARG A 102 -3.77 -8.34 -12.61
CA ARG A 102 -2.88 -9.23 -13.37
C ARG A 102 -1.80 -8.51 -14.18
N GLN A 103 -2.10 -7.32 -14.70
CA GLN A 103 -1.13 -6.52 -15.45
C GLN A 103 -0.10 -5.92 -14.49
N ALA A 104 -0.56 -5.29 -13.41
CA ALA A 104 0.32 -4.72 -12.40
C ALA A 104 1.16 -5.79 -11.69
N ALA A 105 0.62 -6.96 -11.42
CA ALA A 105 1.35 -8.07 -10.80
C ALA A 105 2.54 -8.55 -11.64
N LYS A 106 2.45 -8.44 -12.96
CA LYS A 106 3.54 -8.82 -13.89
C LYS A 106 4.60 -7.74 -14.01
N ASN A 107 4.19 -6.47 -14.09
CA ASN A 107 5.06 -5.41 -14.57
C ASN A 107 5.24 -4.24 -13.59
N ASN A 108 4.31 -4.03 -12.65
CA ASN A 108 4.22 -2.79 -11.88
C ASN A 108 4.10 -3.11 -10.38
N ARG A 109 5.23 -3.47 -9.76
CA ARG A 109 5.31 -3.74 -8.32
C ARG A 109 5.85 -2.53 -7.58
N CYS A 110 5.40 -2.35 -6.35
CA CYS A 110 5.88 -1.27 -5.50
C CYS A 110 6.01 -1.72 -4.03
N ILE A 111 6.67 -0.89 -3.24
CA ILE A 111 6.78 -1.02 -1.78
C ILE A 111 6.18 0.23 -1.15
N ILE A 112 5.39 0.03 -0.10
CA ILE A 112 4.83 1.08 0.75
C ILE A 112 5.40 0.91 2.15
N TYR A 113 6.08 1.93 2.67
CA TYR A 113 6.59 1.91 4.05
C TYR A 113 5.60 2.59 4.98
N ILE A 114 5.30 1.92 6.10
CA ILE A 114 4.37 2.39 7.13
C ILE A 114 4.96 2.17 8.52
N ASP A 115 4.51 2.92 9.54
CA ASP A 115 4.86 2.64 10.94
C ASP A 115 4.17 1.38 11.45
N GLY A 116 2.94 1.16 10.99
CA GLY A 116 2.11 0.04 11.37
C GLY A 116 0.70 0.15 10.80
N PHE A 117 -0.11 -0.86 11.06
CA PHE A 117 -1.49 -0.91 10.62
C PHE A 117 -2.42 -1.30 11.76
N TYR A 118 -3.68 -0.93 11.61
CA TYR A 118 -4.71 -1.29 12.58
C TYR A 118 -5.50 -2.49 12.07
N GLU A 119 -5.77 -3.43 12.97
CA GLU A 119 -6.65 -4.56 12.72
C GLU A 119 -7.66 -4.69 13.85
N HIS A 120 -8.85 -5.17 13.53
CA HIS A 120 -10.00 -5.12 14.41
C HIS A 120 -10.35 -6.50 14.97
N HIS A 121 -10.36 -6.60 16.31
CA HIS A 121 -10.81 -7.78 17.03
C HIS A 121 -12.27 -7.66 17.44
N HIS A 122 -13.06 -8.67 17.13
CA HIS A 122 -14.48 -8.73 17.49
C HIS A 122 -14.68 -9.55 18.76
N PHE A 123 -15.23 -8.92 19.79
CA PHE A 123 -15.56 -9.58 21.06
C PHE A 123 -16.83 -8.98 21.66
N ASN A 124 -17.77 -9.82 22.10
CA ASN A 124 -19.05 -9.41 22.73
C ASN A 124 -19.80 -8.34 21.92
N LYS A 125 -19.93 -8.53 20.61
CA LYS A 125 -20.59 -7.59 19.66
C LYS A 125 -19.93 -6.18 19.59
N LYS A 126 -18.73 -6.03 20.13
CA LYS A 126 -17.91 -4.81 20.03
C LYS A 126 -16.69 -5.09 19.17
N THR A 127 -16.12 -4.02 18.66
CA THR A 127 -14.90 -4.03 17.84
C THR A 127 -13.81 -3.27 18.55
N TYR A 128 -12.63 -3.89 18.66
CA TYR A 128 -11.47 -3.34 19.36
C TYR A 128 -10.32 -3.20 18.35
N PRO A 129 -9.82 -1.99 18.09
CA PRO A 129 -8.67 -1.80 17.20
C PRO A 129 -7.38 -2.22 17.92
N PHE A 130 -6.55 -2.97 17.23
CA PHE A 130 -5.18 -3.31 17.63
C PHE A 130 -4.21 -2.65 16.65
N PHE A 131 -3.26 -1.89 17.16
CA PHE A 131 -2.16 -1.36 16.38
C PHE A 131 -1.04 -2.40 16.29
N ILE A 132 -0.69 -2.79 15.07
CA ILE A 132 0.32 -3.79 14.77
C ILE A 132 1.54 -3.09 14.20
N GLN A 133 2.67 -3.22 14.88
CA GLN A 133 3.96 -2.65 14.51
C GLN A 133 5.09 -3.65 14.75
N ARG A 134 6.26 -3.41 14.22
CA ARG A 134 7.48 -4.18 14.53
C ARG A 134 7.90 -3.91 15.97
N LYS A 135 8.53 -4.94 16.61
CA LYS A 135 9.06 -4.80 17.98
C LYS A 135 10.14 -3.74 18.11
N ASP A 136 10.98 -3.64 17.09
CA ASP A 136 12.08 -2.67 16.99
C ASP A 136 11.60 -1.27 16.59
N LYS A 137 10.30 -1.10 16.34
CA LYS A 137 9.65 0.14 15.87
C LYS A 137 10.14 0.63 14.50
N ASN A 138 10.93 -0.17 13.80
CA ASN A 138 11.32 0.14 12.43
C ASN A 138 10.09 0.10 11.49
N PRO A 139 10.09 0.86 10.39
CA PRO A 139 9.04 0.83 9.40
C PRO A 139 8.81 -0.56 8.82
N ILE A 140 7.56 -0.86 8.51
CA ILE A 140 7.13 -2.08 7.83
C ILE A 140 7.11 -1.82 6.33
N ALA A 141 7.79 -2.66 5.55
CA ALA A 141 7.70 -2.67 4.10
C ALA A 141 6.51 -3.55 3.66
N LEU A 142 5.54 -2.97 3.00
CA LEU A 142 4.40 -3.69 2.44
C LEU A 142 4.57 -3.89 0.95
N ALA A 143 4.34 -5.13 0.49
CA ALA A 143 4.25 -5.42 -0.93
C ALA A 143 3.02 -4.75 -1.54
N GLY A 144 3.19 -4.08 -2.67
CA GLY A 144 2.14 -3.40 -3.40
C GLY A 144 2.20 -3.63 -4.90
N LEU A 145 1.11 -3.31 -5.55
CA LEU A 145 0.98 -3.19 -7.00
C LEU A 145 0.62 -1.75 -7.32
N TRP A 146 1.10 -1.22 -8.44
CA TRP A 146 0.79 0.14 -8.84
C TRP A 146 0.34 0.22 -10.30
N SER A 147 -0.29 1.33 -10.65
CA SER A 147 -0.71 1.64 -12.01
C SER A 147 -0.76 3.14 -12.20
N GLU A 148 -0.27 3.62 -13.32
CA GLU A 148 -0.60 4.96 -13.81
C GLU A 148 -1.96 4.90 -14.52
N TRP A 149 -2.84 5.80 -14.16
CA TRP A 149 -4.11 6.01 -14.85
C TRP A 149 -4.16 7.44 -15.40
N ILE A 150 -4.55 7.57 -16.67
CA ILE A 150 -4.72 8.85 -17.34
C ILE A 150 -6.23 9.11 -17.44
N ASN A 151 -6.69 10.17 -16.80
CA ASN A 151 -8.08 10.60 -16.91
C ASN A 151 -8.35 11.02 -18.36
N PRO A 152 -9.26 10.36 -19.08
CA PRO A 152 -9.48 10.64 -20.50
C PRO A 152 -10.15 11.99 -20.77
N GLU A 153 -10.79 12.60 -19.76
CA GLU A 153 -11.45 13.90 -19.89
C GLU A 153 -10.49 15.06 -19.67
N THR A 154 -9.57 14.92 -18.72
CA THR A 154 -8.68 16.01 -18.32
C THR A 154 -7.23 15.82 -18.77
N ASN A 155 -6.86 14.63 -19.27
CA ASN A 155 -5.48 14.17 -19.50
C ASN A 155 -4.61 14.21 -18.23
N GLY A 156 -5.20 14.35 -17.04
CA GLY A 156 -4.51 14.30 -15.78
C GLY A 156 -3.98 12.90 -15.51
N ARG A 157 -2.70 12.81 -15.07
CA ARG A 157 -2.06 11.54 -14.70
C ARG A 157 -2.17 11.34 -13.20
N MET A 158 -2.50 10.12 -12.79
CA MET A 158 -2.59 9.72 -11.40
C MET A 158 -1.94 8.36 -11.20
N ASN A 159 -0.92 8.30 -10.35
CA ASN A 159 -0.40 7.02 -9.88
C ASN A 159 -1.29 6.50 -8.76
N THR A 160 -1.61 5.24 -8.81
CA THR A 160 -2.46 4.55 -7.84
C THR A 160 -1.83 3.23 -7.41
N PHE A 161 -2.12 2.79 -6.19
CA PHE A 161 -1.56 1.53 -5.70
C PHE A 161 -2.57 0.69 -4.92
N SER A 162 -2.28 -0.60 -4.79
CA SER A 162 -3.00 -1.57 -3.98
C SER A 162 -2.03 -2.28 -3.05
N ILE A 163 -2.42 -2.53 -1.81
CA ILE A 163 -1.62 -3.34 -0.87
C ILE A 163 -1.89 -4.81 -1.17
N VAL A 164 -0.82 -5.60 -1.37
CA VAL A 164 -0.94 -7.06 -1.50
C VAL A 164 -1.18 -7.66 -0.12
N THR A 165 -2.12 -8.61 -0.06
CA THR A 165 -2.46 -9.32 1.18
C THR A 165 -2.28 -10.83 1.02
N THR A 166 -1.98 -11.49 2.13
CA THR A 166 -1.82 -12.94 2.22
C THR A 166 -2.64 -13.50 3.39
N GLU A 167 -2.61 -14.81 3.58
CA GLU A 167 -3.19 -15.44 4.77
C GLU A 167 -2.54 -14.91 6.04
N GLY A 168 -3.36 -14.71 7.08
CA GLY A 168 -2.89 -14.22 8.37
C GLY A 168 -2.07 -15.25 9.11
N ASN A 169 -0.96 -14.84 9.70
CA ASN A 169 -0.16 -15.66 10.61
C ASN A 169 -0.90 -15.93 11.93
N PHE A 170 -0.26 -16.67 12.84
CA PHE A 170 -0.85 -17.03 14.13
C PHE A 170 -1.30 -15.82 14.98
N LEU A 171 -0.56 -14.71 14.94
CA LEU A 171 -0.96 -13.48 15.64
C LEU A 171 -2.22 -12.89 15.00
N MET A 172 -2.23 -12.78 13.68
CA MET A 172 -3.38 -12.25 12.95
C MET A 172 -4.62 -13.14 13.07
N ALA A 173 -4.44 -14.45 13.17
CA ALA A 173 -5.56 -15.38 13.43
C ALA A 173 -6.25 -15.10 14.78
N LYS A 174 -5.51 -14.60 15.78
CA LYS A 174 -6.09 -14.20 17.07
C LYS A 174 -6.79 -12.85 17.03
N ILE A 175 -6.27 -11.89 16.25
CA ILE A 175 -6.78 -10.51 16.19
C ILE A 175 -7.89 -10.40 15.15
N HIS A 176 -7.66 -10.83 13.93
CA HIS A 176 -8.57 -10.71 12.79
C HIS A 176 -9.60 -11.84 12.79
N ASN A 177 -10.52 -11.79 13.73
CA ASN A 177 -11.53 -12.83 13.98
C ASN A 177 -12.94 -12.46 13.51
N ASN A 178 -13.10 -11.56 12.56
CA ASN A 178 -14.40 -11.16 12.03
C ASN A 178 -15.16 -12.39 11.48
N PRO A 179 -16.35 -12.73 12.03
CA PRO A 179 -17.09 -13.93 11.63
C PRO A 179 -17.65 -13.87 10.19
N LYS A 180 -17.64 -12.70 9.56
CA LYS A 180 -18.15 -12.49 8.19
C LYS A 180 -17.11 -12.81 7.11
N ILE A 181 -15.87 -13.09 7.46
CA ILE A 181 -14.78 -13.33 6.50
C ILE A 181 -14.26 -14.76 6.60
N LYS A 182 -13.81 -15.28 5.46
CA LYS A 182 -13.19 -16.60 5.37
C LYS A 182 -11.72 -16.52 5.75
N GLY A 183 -11.41 -16.73 7.03
CA GLY A 183 -10.06 -16.78 7.55
C GLY A 183 -9.40 -15.39 7.75
N PRO A 184 -8.37 -15.33 8.60
CA PRO A 184 -7.62 -14.10 8.86
C PRO A 184 -6.77 -13.73 7.63
N ARG A 185 -6.64 -12.43 7.42
CA ARG A 185 -5.78 -11.87 6.35
C ARG A 185 -4.83 -10.86 6.96
N MET A 186 -3.68 -10.68 6.32
CA MET A 186 -2.70 -9.64 6.67
C MET A 186 -2.07 -9.05 5.41
N PRO A 187 -1.50 -7.83 5.46
CA PRO A 187 -0.67 -7.35 4.37
C PRO A 187 0.53 -8.27 4.18
N LEU A 188 0.99 -8.42 2.96
CA LEU A 188 2.25 -9.10 2.66
C LEU A 188 3.40 -8.18 3.08
N ILE A 189 4.02 -8.54 4.20
CA ILE A 189 5.16 -7.83 4.77
C ILE A 189 6.44 -8.42 4.19
N LEU A 190 7.30 -7.57 3.67
CA LEU A 190 8.60 -7.95 3.11
C LEU A 190 9.70 -7.83 4.17
N SER A 191 10.64 -8.77 4.19
CA SER A 191 11.92 -8.59 4.88
C SER A 191 12.84 -7.70 4.03
N ASP A 192 13.89 -7.15 4.63
CA ASP A 192 14.83 -6.27 3.91
C ASP A 192 15.45 -6.99 2.68
N GLU A 193 15.67 -8.31 2.77
CA GLU A 193 16.19 -9.13 1.67
C GLU A 193 15.14 -9.34 0.55
N GLN A 194 13.86 -9.34 0.88
CA GLN A 194 12.77 -9.55 -0.08
C GLN A 194 12.33 -8.26 -0.79
N GLU A 195 12.73 -7.10 -0.30
CA GLU A 195 12.33 -5.82 -0.88
C GLU A 195 12.79 -5.69 -2.35
N ASP A 196 14.08 -5.96 -2.59
CA ASP A 196 14.65 -5.87 -3.96
C ASP A 196 14.16 -7.00 -4.86
N GLU A 197 13.98 -8.21 -4.34
CA GLU A 197 13.37 -9.33 -5.08
C GLU A 197 11.92 -9.01 -5.49
N TRP A 198 11.16 -8.36 -4.62
CA TRP A 198 9.80 -7.95 -4.92
C TRP A 198 9.74 -6.93 -6.05
N LEU A 199 10.63 -5.93 -6.05
CA LEU A 199 10.68 -4.89 -7.08
C LEU A 199 11.21 -5.42 -8.42
N ASN A 200 12.09 -6.43 -8.42
CA ASN A 200 12.72 -6.99 -9.61
C ASN A 200 12.22 -8.42 -9.88
N PRO A 201 10.96 -8.63 -10.30
CA PRO A 201 10.46 -9.94 -10.62
C PRO A 201 11.21 -10.50 -11.84
N THR A 202 11.92 -11.61 -11.63
CA THR A 202 12.51 -12.42 -12.72
C THR A 202 11.44 -13.15 -13.51
#